data_07536bf079b1d0d2fcab2bfd80ced80a
#
_entry.id   07536bf079b1d0d2fcab2bfd80ced80a
#
_cell.length_a   1.000
_cell.length_b   1.000
_cell.length_c   1.000
_cell.angle_alpha   90.00
_cell.angle_beta   90.00
_cell.angle_gamma   90.00
#
_symmetry.space_group_name_H-M   'P 1'
#
loop_
_entity.id
_entity.type
_entity.pdbx_description
1 polymer ?
#
loop_
_entity_poly.entity_id
_entity_poly.type
_entity_poly.pdbx_seq_one_letter_code
_entity_poly.pdbx_strand_id
1 'polypeptide(L)'
;MPQPTSPAAPVARNEPGAAANLPWRERDLAHVWHPCTQMKDHDSLLPMIPIRSGSGAWLTDFAGQRYLDAISSWWVNLFGHANPRINAALRA
;
A
#
# COMPACT_ATOMS: atom_id res chain seq x y z
N MET A 1 28.02 -25.99 13.10
CA MET A 1 27.47 -24.73 12.56
C MET A 1 25.95 -24.84 12.55
N PRO A 2 25.23 -24.00 13.25
CA PRO A 2 23.78 -24.01 13.14
C PRO A 2 23.38 -23.52 11.76
N GLN A 3 22.45 -24.24 11.14
CA GLN A 3 21.87 -23.89 9.84
C GLN A 3 21.11 -22.55 9.98
N PRO A 4 21.19 -21.64 9.00
CA PRO A 4 20.34 -20.47 9.01
C PRO A 4 18.89 -20.92 8.93
N THR A 5 18.10 -20.53 9.89
CA THR A 5 16.64 -20.73 9.89
C THR A 5 16.07 -20.02 8.68
N SER A 6 15.40 -20.78 7.80
CA SER A 6 14.66 -20.24 6.67
C SER A 6 13.69 -19.17 7.16
N PRO A 7 13.58 -18.01 6.48
CA PRO A 7 12.59 -17.01 6.86
C PRO A 7 11.20 -17.65 6.81
N ALA A 8 10.43 -17.46 7.87
CA ALA A 8 9.07 -17.94 7.94
C ALA A 8 8.28 -17.44 6.72
N ALA A 9 7.54 -18.34 6.06
CA ALA A 9 6.66 -18.00 4.96
C ALA A 9 5.72 -16.86 5.40
N PRO A 10 5.44 -15.87 4.54
CA PRO A 10 4.53 -14.79 4.89
C PRO A 10 3.18 -15.39 5.27
N VAL A 11 2.74 -15.09 6.47
CA VAL A 11 1.42 -15.49 6.95
C VAL A 11 0.40 -14.82 6.03
N ALA A 12 -0.29 -15.62 5.22
CA ALA A 12 -1.46 -15.17 4.48
C ALA A 12 -2.49 -14.74 5.53
N ARG A 13 -2.62 -13.43 5.74
CA ARG A 13 -3.68 -12.89 6.59
C ARG A 13 -4.98 -13.05 5.82
N ASN A 14 -5.71 -14.13 6.10
CA ASN A 14 -7.12 -14.28 5.76
C ASN A 14 -7.94 -13.33 6.64
N GLU A 15 -7.73 -12.04 6.48
CA GLU A 15 -8.52 -11.01 7.15
C GLU A 15 -9.88 -10.90 6.45
N PRO A 16 -10.99 -10.87 7.21
CA PRO A 16 -12.30 -10.52 6.63
C PRO A 16 -12.19 -9.12 6.04
N GLY A 17 -12.32 -8.99 4.75
CA GLY A 17 -12.15 -7.72 4.03
C GLY A 17 -11.00 -7.69 3.02
N ALA A 18 -10.01 -8.58 3.12
CA ALA A 18 -8.91 -8.66 2.16
C ALA A 18 -9.41 -8.88 0.70
N ALA A 19 -10.56 -9.51 0.53
CA ALA A 19 -11.23 -9.67 -0.75
C ALA A 19 -11.57 -8.33 -1.43
N ALA A 20 -11.80 -7.24 -0.68
CA ALA A 20 -12.09 -5.92 -1.24
C ALA A 20 -10.88 -5.29 -1.96
N ASN A 21 -9.68 -5.68 -1.59
CA ASN A 21 -8.43 -5.22 -2.21
C ASN A 21 -8.11 -5.96 -3.52
N LEU A 22 -8.63 -7.17 -3.71
CA LEU A 22 -8.23 -8.07 -4.79
C LEU A 22 -8.48 -7.49 -6.19
N PRO A 23 -9.65 -6.94 -6.54
CA PRO A 23 -9.90 -6.41 -7.88
C PRO A 23 -8.98 -5.25 -8.25
N TRP A 24 -8.61 -4.42 -7.27
CA TRP A 24 -7.71 -3.29 -7.47
C TRP A 24 -6.28 -3.74 -7.67
N ARG A 25 -5.85 -4.73 -6.89
CA ARG A 25 -4.52 -5.34 -7.03
C ARG A 25 -4.36 -6.01 -8.40
N GLU A 26 -5.35 -6.76 -8.85
CA GLU A 26 -5.33 -7.40 -10.18
C GLU A 26 -5.23 -6.37 -11.31
N ARG A 27 -6.01 -5.29 -11.24
CA ARG A 27 -5.96 -4.20 -12.22
C ARG A 27 -4.61 -3.50 -12.23
N ASP A 28 -4.02 -3.26 -11.08
CA ASP A 28 -2.71 -2.65 -10.93
C ASP A 28 -1.62 -3.54 -11.55
N LEU A 29 -1.57 -4.80 -11.18
CA LEU A 29 -0.61 -5.77 -11.72
C LEU A 29 -0.68 -5.91 -13.25
N ALA A 30 -1.86 -5.76 -13.83
CA ALA A 30 -2.07 -5.87 -15.26
C ALA A 30 -1.64 -4.61 -16.05
N HIS A 31 -1.58 -3.44 -15.41
CA HIS A 31 -1.46 -2.16 -16.14
C HIS A 31 -0.38 -1.22 -15.64
N VAL A 32 0.15 -1.41 -14.42
CA VAL A 32 1.09 -0.49 -13.80
C VAL A 32 2.48 -1.10 -13.67
N TRP A 33 3.48 -0.38 -14.13
CA TRP A 33 4.88 -0.71 -13.92
C TRP A 33 5.42 0.07 -12.71
N HIS A 34 5.66 -0.64 -11.60
CA HIS A 34 6.16 -0.03 -10.37
C HIS A 34 7.66 0.23 -10.43
N PRO A 35 8.11 1.43 -10.00
CA PRO A 35 9.54 1.76 -9.97
C PRO A 35 10.25 1.06 -8.82
N CYS A 36 11.57 0.90 -8.95
CA CYS A 36 12.48 0.44 -7.91
C CYS A 36 12.21 -0.97 -7.38
N THR A 37 11.44 -1.78 -8.08
CA THR A 37 11.09 -3.16 -7.71
C THR A 37 11.11 -4.09 -8.92
N GLN A 38 11.16 -5.40 -8.65
CA GLN A 38 10.96 -6.41 -9.66
C GLN A 38 9.46 -6.72 -9.79
N MET A 39 8.87 -6.48 -10.95
CA MET A 39 7.43 -6.67 -11.15
C MET A 39 6.94 -8.08 -10.81
N LYS A 40 7.74 -9.10 -11.09
CA LYS A 40 7.43 -10.50 -10.76
C LYS A 40 7.26 -10.76 -9.26
N ASP A 41 7.88 -9.93 -8.41
CA ASP A 41 7.84 -10.11 -6.95
C ASP A 41 6.52 -9.58 -6.35
N HIS A 42 5.78 -8.74 -7.08
CA HIS A 42 4.50 -8.21 -6.62
C HIS A 42 3.39 -9.27 -6.55
N ASP A 43 3.56 -10.38 -7.24
CA ASP A 43 2.61 -11.48 -7.17
C ASP A 43 2.62 -12.18 -5.81
N SER A 44 3.79 -12.38 -5.23
CA SER A 44 3.97 -13.26 -4.06
C SER A 44 4.79 -12.66 -2.92
N LEU A 45 5.90 -12.00 -3.22
CA LEU A 45 6.87 -11.55 -2.22
C LEU A 45 6.57 -10.14 -1.70
N LEU A 46 6.11 -9.25 -2.57
CA LEU A 46 5.81 -7.86 -2.27
C LEU A 46 4.36 -7.54 -2.63
N PRO A 47 3.39 -8.07 -1.87
CA PRO A 47 1.99 -7.85 -2.19
C PRO A 47 1.65 -6.36 -2.10
N MET A 48 1.09 -5.81 -3.17
CA MET A 48 0.64 -4.43 -3.19
C MET A 48 -0.61 -4.23 -2.35
N ILE A 49 -0.67 -3.09 -1.69
CA ILE A 49 -1.81 -2.68 -0.88
C ILE A 49 -2.53 -1.55 -1.61
N PRO A 50 -3.70 -1.80 -2.20
CA PRO A 50 -4.48 -0.76 -2.88
C PRO A 50 -5.03 0.24 -1.86
N ILE A 51 -4.58 1.48 -1.94
CA ILE A 51 -5.03 2.53 -1.03
C ILE A 51 -6.26 3.21 -1.58
N ARG A 52 -7.31 3.25 -0.78
CA ARG A 52 -8.58 3.92 -1.08
C ARG A 52 -8.56 5.41 -0.73
N SER A 53 -7.99 5.74 0.42
CA SER A 53 -7.99 7.11 0.94
C SER A 53 -6.82 7.36 1.89
N GLY A 54 -6.53 8.65 2.10
CA GLY A 54 -5.52 9.09 3.06
C GLY A 54 -6.00 10.32 3.82
N SER A 55 -5.58 10.46 5.08
CA SER A 55 -5.84 11.63 5.91
C SER A 55 -4.71 11.80 6.93
N GLY A 56 -4.09 12.97 6.94
CA GLY A 56 -2.92 13.21 7.78
C GLY A 56 -1.79 12.22 7.46
N ALA A 57 -1.33 11.49 8.45
CA ALA A 57 -0.30 10.46 8.29
C ALA A 57 -0.87 9.05 8.05
N TRP A 58 -2.17 8.90 7.86
CA TRP A 58 -2.83 7.61 7.75
C TRP A 58 -3.34 7.33 6.35
N LEU A 59 -3.11 6.11 5.90
CA LEU A 59 -3.63 5.54 4.67
C LEU A 59 -4.66 4.46 5.01
N THR A 60 -5.70 4.34 4.21
CA THR A 60 -6.75 3.32 4.38
C THR A 60 -6.94 2.57 3.07
N ASP A 61 -6.91 1.25 3.11
CA ASP A 61 -7.17 0.41 1.95
C ASP A 61 -8.67 0.17 1.70
N PHE A 62 -9.00 -0.59 0.67
CA PHE A 62 -10.40 -0.91 0.34
C PHE A 62 -11.04 -1.91 1.33
N ALA A 63 -10.23 -2.62 2.11
CA ALA A 63 -10.70 -3.50 3.17
C ALA A 63 -10.96 -2.75 4.49
N GLY A 64 -10.60 -1.46 4.57
CA GLY A 64 -10.73 -0.64 5.78
C GLY A 64 -9.53 -0.73 6.73
N GLN A 65 -8.49 -1.46 6.36
CA GLN A 65 -7.26 -1.51 7.14
C GLN A 65 -6.50 -0.19 7.07
N ARG A 66 -5.98 0.26 8.19
CA ARG A 66 -5.21 1.51 8.29
C ARG A 66 -3.72 1.25 8.40
N TYR A 67 -2.95 2.11 7.74
CA TYR A 67 -1.49 2.08 7.72
C TYR A 67 -0.93 3.46 8.06
N LEU A 68 0.10 3.51 8.88
CA LEU A 68 0.85 4.74 9.12
C LEU A 68 1.84 4.96 7.98
N ASP A 69 1.72 6.08 7.29
CA ASP A 69 2.67 6.51 6.27
C ASP A 69 3.90 7.17 6.91
N ALA A 70 4.76 6.36 7.50
CA ALA A 70 5.92 6.82 8.25
C ALA A 70 7.04 7.42 7.38
N ILE A 71 6.99 7.17 6.06
CA ILE A 71 7.97 7.70 5.10
C ILE A 71 7.41 8.82 4.22
N SER A 72 6.23 9.35 4.56
CA SER A 72 5.58 10.45 3.84
C SER A 72 5.45 10.17 2.34
N SER A 73 4.97 8.99 1.96
CA SER A 73 4.84 8.52 0.57
C SER A 73 6.12 8.79 -0.25
N TRP A 74 7.24 8.34 0.30
CA TRP A 74 8.58 8.55 -0.27
C TRP A 74 9.04 10.01 -0.22
N TRP A 75 8.86 10.64 0.96
CA TRP A 75 9.33 11.98 1.34
C TRP A 75 8.66 13.14 0.59
N VAL A 76 7.58 12.91 -0.11
CA VAL A 76 6.91 13.95 -0.90
C VAL A 76 5.72 14.59 -0.21
N ASN A 77 5.21 13.98 0.85
CA ASN A 77 4.00 14.42 1.54
C ASN A 77 4.32 15.21 2.82
N LEU A 78 4.63 16.49 2.68
CA LEU A 78 5.05 17.35 3.80
C LEU A 78 3.91 17.77 4.73
N PHE A 79 2.67 17.84 4.22
CA PHE A 79 1.55 18.46 4.93
C PHE A 79 0.43 17.48 5.28
N GLY A 80 0.68 16.20 5.14
CA GLY A 80 -0.29 15.14 5.33
C GLY A 80 -1.19 14.91 4.13
N HIS A 81 -1.78 13.71 4.08
CA HIS A 81 -2.73 13.33 3.04
C HIS A 81 -4.02 14.14 3.18
N ALA A 82 -4.61 14.51 2.05
CA ALA A 82 -5.88 15.23 1.96
C ALA A 82 -5.93 16.53 2.80
N ASN A 83 -4.85 17.29 2.82
CA ASN A 83 -4.80 18.57 3.51
C ASN A 83 -5.92 19.50 3.00
N PRO A 84 -6.82 19.99 3.88
CA PRO A 84 -8.00 20.73 3.44
C PRO A 84 -7.69 22.06 2.77
N ARG A 85 -6.60 22.75 3.15
CA ARG A 85 -6.19 23.99 2.49
C ARG A 85 -5.68 23.75 1.07
N ILE A 86 -4.87 22.71 0.89
CA ILE A 86 -4.35 22.34 -0.43
C ILE A 86 -5.51 21.88 -1.31
N ASN A 87 -6.38 21.03 -0.81
CA ASN A 87 -7.56 20.55 -1.54
C ASN A 87 -8.50 21.71 -1.96
N ALA A 88 -8.70 22.68 -1.10
CA ALA A 88 -9.52 23.86 -1.42
C ALA A 88 -8.87 24.68 -2.55
N ALA A 89 -7.57 24.90 -2.49
CA ALA A 89 -6.84 25.64 -3.53
C ALA A 89 -6.86 24.92 -4.90
N LEU A 90 -6.83 23.59 -4.91
CA LEU A 90 -6.91 22.80 -6.15
C LEU A 90 -8.31 22.81 -6.78
N ARG A 91 -9.35 23.06 -5.99
CA ARG A 91 -10.76 23.12 -6.48
C ARG A 91 -11.21 24.51 -6.90
N ALA A 92 -10.45 25.53 -6.53
CA ALA A 92 -10.74 26.91 -6.91
C ALA A 92 -10.34 27.18 -8.37
#